data_fde16decda7694c62916208116ebab52
#
_entry.id   fde16decda7694c62916208116ebab52
#
_cell.length_a   1.000
_cell.length_b   1.000
_cell.length_c   1.000
_cell.angle_alpha   90.00
_cell.angle_beta   90.00
_cell.angle_gamma   90.00
#
_symmetry.space_group_name_H-M   'P 1'
#
loop_
_entity.id
_entity.type
_entity.pdbx_description
1 polymer ?
#
loop_
_entity_poly.entity_id
_entity_poly.type
_entity_poly.pdbx_seq_one_letter_code
_entity_poly.pdbx_strand_id
1 'polypeptide(L)'
;MKLYIICGHGAGDSGACGQGFEEQQVVRWLAEYMKKHGGDAVEVLDTSRNWYEDEGINSLDIAASDCLIELHLDAADSSARGGHVIIYGGYDPDEYDKALAAFIGNMYGGRSQTIKRRYDLANPNLAASRGINYRLLEVCFITNSADMDILLGNMDKTAIGILAAFGIPDTYLEPAKEEPAQAPAEEVPEKPSKKRIDIIAHEVIRGDYGNGEARKQNLAKAGYDYDTVQARVNEILGY
;
A
#
# COMPACT_ATOMS: atom_id res chain seq x y z
N MET A 1 -18.88 -5.97 -9.51
CA MET A 1 -18.35 -4.81 -8.79
C MET A 1 -16.91 -4.62 -9.22
N LYS A 2 -16.51 -3.41 -9.55
CA LYS A 2 -15.14 -3.00 -9.82
C LYS A 2 -14.67 -2.08 -8.69
N LEU A 3 -13.42 -2.22 -8.28
CA LEU A 3 -12.77 -1.34 -7.32
C LEU A 3 -11.87 -0.36 -8.07
N TYR A 4 -12.22 0.91 -8.02
CA TYR A 4 -11.39 2.00 -8.53
C TYR A 4 -10.48 2.51 -7.43
N ILE A 5 -9.22 2.81 -7.76
CA ILE A 5 -8.20 3.26 -6.81
C ILE A 5 -7.69 4.63 -7.22
N ILE A 6 -7.81 5.60 -6.32
CA ILE A 6 -7.08 6.86 -6.35
C ILE A 6 -5.83 6.68 -5.49
N CYS A 7 -4.67 7.04 -6.03
CA CYS A 7 -3.46 7.25 -5.25
C CYS A 7 -3.43 8.69 -4.76
N GLY A 8 -3.44 8.90 -3.46
CA GLY A 8 -3.33 10.23 -2.87
C GLY A 8 -2.07 10.98 -3.34
N HIS A 9 -2.16 12.30 -3.34
CA HIS A 9 -1.06 13.20 -3.75
C HIS A 9 -0.61 13.02 -5.21
N GLY A 10 0.58 13.52 -5.56
CA GLY A 10 1.13 13.44 -6.92
C GLY A 10 1.12 14.78 -7.65
N ALA A 11 1.49 14.80 -8.93
CA ALA A 11 1.62 16.03 -9.74
C ALA A 11 2.49 17.14 -9.09
N GLY A 12 3.53 16.73 -8.33
CA GLY A 12 4.42 17.65 -7.59
C GLY A 12 4.13 17.75 -6.09
N ASP A 13 3.02 17.22 -5.61
CA ASP A 13 2.72 17.06 -4.18
C ASP A 13 3.23 15.71 -3.69
N SER A 14 4.23 15.72 -2.81
CA SER A 14 4.81 14.51 -2.20
C SER A 14 3.88 13.82 -1.20
N GLY A 15 2.89 14.56 -0.66
CA GLY A 15 2.20 14.17 0.57
C GLY A 15 3.12 14.22 1.78
N ALA A 16 2.79 13.49 2.81
CA ALA A 16 3.64 13.35 3.98
C ALA A 16 4.96 12.65 3.64
N CYS A 17 6.02 13.02 4.36
CA CYS A 17 7.34 12.38 4.22
C CYS A 17 7.77 11.77 5.56
N GLY A 18 8.26 10.55 5.52
CA GLY A 18 8.73 9.85 6.70
C GLY A 18 9.53 8.60 6.37
N GLN A 19 10.42 8.18 7.26
CA GLN A 19 11.26 6.99 7.09
C GLN A 19 12.02 6.95 5.75
N GLY A 20 12.27 8.13 5.14
CA GLY A 20 12.94 8.27 3.85
C GLY A 20 12.07 8.02 2.62
N PHE A 21 10.75 7.98 2.77
CA PHE A 21 9.76 7.82 1.70
C PHE A 21 8.85 9.03 1.60
N GLU A 22 8.29 9.22 0.42
CA GLU A 22 7.17 10.14 0.16
C GLU A 22 5.88 9.33 0.08
N GLU A 23 4.81 9.84 0.66
CA GLU A 23 3.50 9.19 0.68
C GLU A 23 3.01 8.86 -0.73
N GLN A 24 3.08 9.84 -1.66
CA GLN A 24 2.70 9.65 -3.05
C GLN A 24 3.34 8.40 -3.69
N GLN A 25 4.59 8.10 -3.35
CA GLN A 25 5.33 6.99 -3.91
C GLN A 25 4.84 5.66 -3.34
N VAL A 26 4.65 5.59 -2.02
CA VAL A 26 4.26 4.36 -1.32
C VAL A 26 2.84 3.93 -1.68
N VAL A 27 1.91 4.89 -1.79
CA VAL A 27 0.51 4.56 -2.16
C VAL A 27 0.40 4.07 -3.61
N ARG A 28 1.27 4.54 -4.52
CA ARG A 28 1.36 4.03 -5.90
C ARG A 28 1.86 2.61 -5.94
N TRP A 29 2.90 2.28 -5.19
CA TRP A 29 3.35 0.88 -5.07
C TRP A 29 2.22 -0.02 -4.55
N LEU A 30 1.52 0.39 -3.49
CA LEU A 30 0.40 -0.39 -2.97
C LEU A 30 -0.71 -0.58 -4.01
N ALA A 31 -1.04 0.45 -4.78
CA ALA A 31 -2.03 0.36 -5.86
C ALA A 31 -1.59 -0.62 -6.96
N GLU A 32 -0.31 -0.67 -7.32
CA GLU A 32 0.25 -1.66 -8.26
C GLU A 32 0.09 -3.08 -7.73
N TYR A 33 0.39 -3.32 -6.44
CA TYR A 33 0.16 -4.62 -5.82
C TYR A 33 -1.33 -4.99 -5.78
N MET A 34 -2.22 -4.04 -5.50
CA MET A 34 -3.67 -4.26 -5.57
C MET A 34 -4.12 -4.61 -6.99
N LYS A 35 -3.59 -3.93 -8.02
CA LYS A 35 -3.87 -4.26 -9.43
C LYS A 35 -3.36 -5.64 -9.80
N LYS A 36 -2.14 -5.99 -9.37
CA LYS A 36 -1.53 -7.31 -9.58
C LYS A 36 -2.41 -8.45 -9.04
N HIS A 37 -2.91 -8.30 -7.81
CA HIS A 37 -3.69 -9.34 -7.13
C HIS A 37 -5.17 -9.34 -7.52
N GLY A 38 -5.75 -8.17 -7.77
CA GLY A 38 -7.18 -8.03 -8.10
C GLY A 38 -7.52 -8.13 -9.60
N GLY A 39 -6.51 -8.15 -10.48
CA GLY A 39 -6.71 -8.32 -11.92
C GLY A 39 -7.72 -7.34 -12.51
N ASP A 40 -8.67 -7.86 -13.28
CA ASP A 40 -9.70 -7.05 -13.97
C ASP A 40 -10.74 -6.42 -13.03
N ALA A 41 -10.86 -6.92 -11.80
CA ALA A 41 -11.74 -6.34 -10.78
C ALA A 41 -11.20 -5.03 -10.20
N VAL A 42 -9.94 -4.67 -10.48
CA VAL A 42 -9.29 -3.46 -9.98
C VAL A 42 -8.92 -2.52 -11.14
N GLU A 43 -9.18 -1.23 -10.97
CA GLU A 43 -8.73 -0.19 -11.87
C GLU A 43 -8.01 0.91 -11.09
N VAL A 44 -6.72 1.06 -11.34
CA VAL A 44 -5.94 2.18 -10.81
C VAL A 44 -6.16 3.37 -11.73
N LEU A 45 -6.68 4.44 -11.16
CA LEU A 45 -6.94 5.68 -11.90
C LEU A 45 -5.62 6.40 -12.20
N ASP A 46 -5.67 7.42 -13.06
CA ASP A 46 -4.48 8.16 -13.52
C ASP A 46 -3.61 8.64 -12.35
N THR A 47 -2.44 8.01 -12.21
CA THR A 47 -1.49 8.26 -11.13
C THR A 47 -0.62 9.50 -11.35
N SER A 48 -0.69 10.14 -12.52
CA SER A 48 0.02 11.39 -12.80
C SER A 48 -0.69 12.63 -12.28
N ARG A 49 -1.94 12.48 -11.81
CA ARG A 49 -2.79 13.56 -11.29
C ARG A 49 -2.68 13.68 -9.77
N ASN A 50 -3.01 14.88 -9.27
CA ASN A 50 -3.46 15.08 -7.89
C ASN A 50 -4.99 15.23 -7.91
N TRP A 51 -5.69 14.15 -7.58
CA TRP A 51 -7.15 14.02 -7.64
C TRP A 51 -7.89 14.96 -6.67
N TYR A 52 -7.18 15.46 -5.66
CA TYR A 52 -7.69 16.48 -4.74
C TYR A 52 -7.62 17.88 -5.37
N GLU A 53 -6.48 18.27 -5.92
CA GLU A 53 -6.26 19.62 -6.45
C GLU A 53 -7.08 19.92 -7.70
N ASP A 54 -7.26 18.91 -8.56
CA ASP A 54 -8.00 19.07 -9.82
C ASP A 54 -9.48 18.68 -9.70
N GLU A 55 -9.97 18.41 -8.48
CA GLU A 55 -11.34 17.96 -8.21
C GLU A 55 -11.77 16.79 -9.13
N GLY A 56 -10.86 15.89 -9.41
CA GLY A 56 -10.99 14.85 -10.43
C GLY A 56 -12.21 13.94 -10.26
N ILE A 57 -12.67 13.75 -9.03
CA ILE A 57 -13.88 12.97 -8.72
C ILE A 57 -15.12 13.54 -9.45
N ASN A 58 -15.17 14.84 -9.77
CA ASN A 58 -16.26 15.44 -10.53
C ASN A 58 -16.46 14.85 -11.92
N SER A 59 -15.40 14.34 -12.52
CA SER A 59 -15.42 13.78 -13.88
C SER A 59 -15.51 12.25 -13.94
N LEU A 60 -15.50 11.57 -12.78
CA LEU A 60 -15.54 10.10 -12.75
C LEU A 60 -16.93 9.59 -13.14
N ASP A 61 -16.96 8.63 -14.05
CA ASP A 61 -18.16 7.85 -14.40
C ASP A 61 -18.00 6.44 -13.81
N ILE A 62 -18.52 6.27 -12.59
CA ILE A 62 -18.45 5.02 -11.82
C ILE A 62 -19.87 4.53 -11.58
N ALA A 63 -20.12 3.25 -11.88
CA ALA A 63 -21.43 2.65 -11.65
C ALA A 63 -21.75 2.60 -10.14
N ALA A 64 -23.01 2.73 -9.79
CA ALA A 64 -23.45 2.72 -8.38
C ALA A 64 -23.15 1.39 -7.65
N SER A 65 -22.91 0.31 -8.42
CA SER A 65 -22.49 -1.01 -7.89
C SER A 65 -21.00 -1.12 -7.61
N ASP A 66 -20.20 -0.14 -8.02
CA ASP A 66 -18.75 -0.15 -7.91
C ASP A 66 -18.28 0.68 -6.71
N CYS A 67 -17.05 0.48 -6.31
CA CYS A 67 -16.45 1.16 -5.17
C CYS A 67 -15.25 2.00 -5.60
N LEU A 68 -15.03 3.10 -4.90
CA LEU A 68 -13.86 3.96 -5.03
C LEU A 68 -13.12 4.01 -3.70
N ILE A 69 -11.83 3.67 -3.72
CA ILE A 69 -10.93 3.83 -2.57
C ILE A 69 -9.83 4.84 -2.91
N GLU A 70 -9.54 5.72 -1.98
CA GLU A 70 -8.40 6.64 -2.06
C GLU A 70 -7.36 6.21 -1.03
N LEU A 71 -6.12 5.96 -1.47
CA LEU A 71 -5.03 5.47 -0.63
C LEU A 71 -4.18 6.62 -0.12
N HIS A 72 -3.97 6.64 1.18
CA HIS A 72 -3.14 7.60 1.92
C HIS A 72 -2.29 6.93 3.00
N LEU A 73 -1.32 7.67 3.52
CA LEU A 73 -0.55 7.34 4.72
C LEU A 73 -0.62 8.50 5.70
N ASP A 74 -1.04 8.22 6.93
CA ASP A 74 -1.13 9.22 7.99
C ASP A 74 0.25 9.71 8.46
N ALA A 75 0.32 10.91 9.00
CA ALA A 75 1.53 11.46 9.56
C ALA A 75 1.25 12.17 10.90
N ALA A 76 2.07 11.87 11.90
CA ALA A 76 2.02 12.52 13.20
C ALA A 76 3.39 12.36 13.91
N ASP A 77 3.39 12.43 15.23
CA ASP A 77 4.54 12.02 16.05
C ASP A 77 4.94 10.56 15.74
N SER A 78 6.23 10.27 15.80
CA SER A 78 6.79 8.96 15.45
C SER A 78 6.30 7.80 16.32
N SER A 79 5.65 8.08 17.45
CA SER A 79 5.00 7.08 18.30
C SER A 79 3.58 6.71 17.86
N ALA A 80 2.94 7.55 17.02
CA ALA A 80 1.61 7.30 16.49
C ALA A 80 1.63 6.10 15.52
N ARG A 81 0.64 5.19 15.64
CA ARG A 81 0.59 3.95 14.89
C ARG A 81 -0.81 3.59 14.41
N GLY A 82 -0.84 2.77 13.37
CA GLY A 82 -2.06 2.14 12.85
C GLY A 82 -2.81 2.99 11.84
N GLY A 83 -3.63 2.33 11.03
CA GLY A 83 -4.43 2.95 9.99
C GLY A 83 -5.89 3.16 10.38
N HIS A 84 -6.64 3.80 9.51
CA HIS A 84 -8.08 3.98 9.65
C HIS A 84 -8.76 4.30 8.32
N VAL A 85 -10.04 4.02 8.28
CA VAL A 85 -10.93 4.36 7.16
C VAL A 85 -11.60 5.69 7.45
N ILE A 86 -11.66 6.58 6.48
CA ILE A 86 -12.39 7.84 6.54
C ILE A 86 -13.55 7.78 5.55
N ILE A 87 -14.75 8.08 6.02
CA ILE A 87 -15.97 8.16 5.21
C ILE A 87 -16.62 9.53 5.36
N TYR A 88 -17.51 9.87 4.43
CA TYR A 88 -18.32 11.07 4.55
C TYR A 88 -19.13 11.07 5.85
N GLY A 89 -19.14 12.19 6.56
CA GLY A 89 -19.72 12.33 7.89
C GLY A 89 -21.22 12.04 7.95
N GLY A 90 -21.93 12.18 6.82
CA GLY A 90 -23.38 11.94 6.71
C GLY A 90 -23.77 10.47 6.54
N TYR A 91 -22.79 9.55 6.35
CA TYR A 91 -23.07 8.14 6.15
C TYR A 91 -22.74 7.30 7.38
N ASP A 92 -23.44 6.21 7.57
CA ASP A 92 -23.04 5.15 8.49
C ASP A 92 -22.09 4.18 7.77
N PRO A 93 -21.10 3.61 8.49
CA PRO A 93 -20.16 2.67 7.90
C PRO A 93 -20.87 1.44 7.31
N ASP A 94 -20.60 1.13 6.05
CA ASP A 94 -21.09 -0.05 5.38
C ASP A 94 -20.28 -1.32 5.70
N GLU A 95 -20.52 -2.42 5.01
CA GLU A 95 -19.82 -3.68 5.21
C GLU A 95 -18.34 -3.61 4.76
N TYR A 96 -18.05 -2.86 3.69
CA TYR A 96 -16.69 -2.68 3.19
C TYR A 96 -15.86 -1.83 4.15
N ASP A 97 -16.42 -0.75 4.68
CA ASP A 97 -15.75 0.10 5.66
C ASP A 97 -15.38 -0.68 6.92
N LYS A 98 -16.31 -1.51 7.40
CA LYS A 98 -16.11 -2.34 8.60
C LYS A 98 -15.05 -3.43 8.37
N ALA A 99 -15.12 -4.13 7.21
CA ALA A 99 -14.16 -5.16 6.86
C ALA A 99 -12.75 -4.58 6.70
N LEU A 100 -12.63 -3.45 5.99
CA LEU A 100 -11.38 -2.73 5.78
C LEU A 100 -10.77 -2.24 7.09
N ALA A 101 -11.59 -1.63 7.96
CA ALA A 101 -11.16 -1.16 9.27
C ALA A 101 -10.70 -2.30 10.20
N ALA A 102 -11.39 -3.44 10.14
CA ALA A 102 -10.99 -4.63 10.89
C ALA A 102 -9.65 -5.19 10.40
N PHE A 103 -9.45 -5.28 9.08
CA PHE A 103 -8.20 -5.73 8.49
C PHE A 103 -7.03 -4.82 8.89
N ILE A 104 -7.16 -3.52 8.66
CA ILE A 104 -6.11 -2.53 8.97
C ILE A 104 -5.81 -2.49 10.47
N GLY A 105 -6.85 -2.51 11.31
CA GLY A 105 -6.69 -2.53 12.77
C GLY A 105 -5.94 -3.76 13.28
N ASN A 106 -6.19 -4.93 12.68
CA ASN A 106 -5.48 -6.16 13.01
C ASN A 106 -4.03 -6.17 12.51
N MET A 107 -3.78 -5.60 11.34
CA MET A 107 -2.45 -5.64 10.72
C MET A 107 -1.46 -4.67 11.35
N TYR A 108 -1.89 -3.43 11.61
CA TYR A 108 -1.01 -2.36 12.10
C TYR A 108 -1.18 -2.08 13.60
N GLY A 109 -2.38 -2.28 14.15
CA GLY A 109 -2.68 -1.98 15.54
C GLY A 109 -2.58 -0.49 15.87
N GLY A 110 -2.60 -0.15 17.16
CA GLY A 110 -2.28 1.19 17.67
C GLY A 110 -3.43 2.21 17.67
N ARG A 111 -4.45 2.09 16.83
CA ARG A 111 -5.63 2.98 16.85
C ARG A 111 -6.79 2.38 17.62
N SER A 112 -7.40 3.22 18.46
CA SER A 112 -8.66 2.88 19.16
C SER A 112 -9.89 3.07 18.26
N GLN A 113 -9.81 3.95 17.27
CA GLN A 113 -10.85 4.22 16.28
C GLN A 113 -10.31 3.96 14.87
N THR A 114 -10.80 2.90 14.24
CA THR A 114 -10.41 2.49 12.88
C THR A 114 -11.39 2.97 11.79
N ILE A 115 -12.49 3.63 12.16
CA ILE A 115 -13.40 4.32 11.22
C ILE A 115 -13.62 5.74 11.73
N LYS A 116 -13.45 6.74 10.85
CA LYS A 116 -13.72 8.15 11.14
C LYS A 116 -14.74 8.70 10.14
N ARG A 117 -15.72 9.42 10.65
CA ARG A 117 -16.71 10.17 9.87
C ARG A 117 -16.26 11.63 9.80
N ARG A 118 -16.07 12.18 8.60
CA ARG A 118 -15.53 13.52 8.38
C ARG A 118 -16.44 14.33 7.44
N TYR A 119 -16.62 15.62 7.74
CA TYR A 119 -17.34 16.59 6.91
C TYR A 119 -16.42 17.62 6.25
N ASP A 120 -15.18 17.66 6.67
CA ASP A 120 -14.20 18.70 6.35
C ASP A 120 -13.19 18.27 5.27
N LEU A 121 -13.36 17.10 4.65
CA LEU A 121 -12.52 16.63 3.56
C LEU A 121 -13.23 16.77 2.21
N ALA A 122 -12.53 17.32 1.20
CA ALA A 122 -13.12 17.62 -0.10
C ALA A 122 -13.55 16.36 -0.85
N ASN A 123 -12.66 15.38 -1.05
CA ASN A 123 -12.95 14.20 -1.85
C ASN A 123 -14.09 13.33 -1.28
N PRO A 124 -14.17 13.02 0.03
CA PRO A 124 -15.34 12.34 0.61
C PRO A 124 -16.65 13.09 0.39
N ASN A 125 -16.64 14.43 0.57
CA ASN A 125 -17.83 15.26 0.37
C ASN A 125 -18.28 15.27 -1.10
N LEU A 126 -17.32 15.38 -2.02
CA LEU A 126 -17.57 15.40 -3.45
C LEU A 126 -18.12 14.06 -3.93
N ALA A 127 -17.51 12.96 -3.53
CA ALA A 127 -17.98 11.62 -3.84
C ALA A 127 -19.40 11.37 -3.31
N ALA A 128 -19.69 11.79 -2.06
CA ALA A 128 -21.01 11.68 -1.46
C ALA A 128 -22.06 12.50 -2.24
N SER A 129 -21.73 13.72 -2.68
CA SER A 129 -22.65 14.55 -3.49
C SER A 129 -23.02 13.93 -4.84
N ARG A 130 -22.16 13.03 -5.34
CA ARG A 130 -22.33 12.30 -6.59
C ARG A 130 -22.90 10.89 -6.42
N GLY A 131 -23.13 10.45 -5.18
CA GLY A 131 -23.60 9.09 -4.90
C GLY A 131 -22.58 8.00 -5.20
N ILE A 132 -21.28 8.33 -5.22
CA ILE A 132 -20.19 7.38 -5.39
C ILE A 132 -19.92 6.67 -4.06
N ASN A 133 -19.84 5.34 -4.08
CA ASN A 133 -19.49 4.55 -2.91
C ASN A 133 -17.97 4.65 -2.64
N TYR A 134 -17.59 5.64 -1.84
CA TYR A 134 -16.22 6.09 -1.62
C TYR A 134 -15.76 5.92 -0.18
N ARG A 135 -14.47 5.58 0.00
CA ARG A 135 -13.72 5.72 1.26
C ARG A 135 -12.27 6.11 1.02
N LEU A 136 -11.71 6.89 1.95
CA LEU A 136 -10.30 7.16 2.04
C LEU A 136 -9.69 6.23 3.08
N LEU A 137 -8.58 5.60 2.74
CA LEU A 137 -7.84 4.70 3.60
C LEU A 137 -6.49 5.30 3.96
N GLU A 138 -6.32 5.66 5.23
CA GLU A 138 -5.02 5.88 5.86
C GLU A 138 -4.46 4.51 6.26
N VAL A 139 -3.57 3.95 5.45
CA VAL A 139 -3.10 2.56 5.64
C VAL A 139 -2.36 2.39 6.96
N CYS A 140 -1.44 3.30 7.26
CA CYS A 140 -0.61 3.34 8.47
C CYS A 140 0.07 4.70 8.59
N PHE A 141 0.92 4.90 9.61
CA PHE A 141 1.71 6.13 9.73
C PHE A 141 3.03 6.05 8.99
N ILE A 142 3.25 6.93 7.99
CA ILE A 142 4.53 7.04 7.28
C ILE A 142 5.67 7.49 8.22
N THR A 143 5.34 8.21 9.29
CA THR A 143 6.30 8.69 10.29
C THR A 143 6.71 7.62 11.31
N ASN A 144 6.04 6.46 11.34
CA ASN A 144 6.33 5.38 12.28
C ASN A 144 7.11 4.25 11.60
N SER A 145 8.31 3.95 12.12
CA SER A 145 9.18 2.92 11.50
C SER A 145 8.57 1.53 11.53
N ALA A 146 7.88 1.15 12.63
CA ALA A 146 7.28 -0.18 12.73
C ALA A 146 6.09 -0.35 11.78
N ASP A 147 5.30 0.69 11.56
CA ASP A 147 4.21 0.68 10.58
C ASP A 147 4.77 0.55 9.16
N MET A 148 5.81 1.31 8.82
CA MET A 148 6.46 1.24 7.52
C MET A 148 7.18 -0.10 7.29
N ASP A 149 7.82 -0.66 8.31
CA ASP A 149 8.42 -2.02 8.22
C ASP A 149 7.35 -3.09 7.94
N ILE A 150 6.16 -2.96 8.57
CA ILE A 150 5.04 -3.86 8.30
C ILE A 150 4.54 -3.68 6.86
N LEU A 151 4.29 -2.45 6.41
CA LEU A 151 3.76 -2.15 5.09
C LEU A 151 4.73 -2.63 4.00
N LEU A 152 5.96 -2.15 4.02
CA LEU A 152 6.97 -2.46 2.99
C LEU A 152 7.34 -3.95 2.96
N GLY A 153 7.36 -4.59 4.13
CA GLY A 153 7.63 -6.02 4.25
C GLY A 153 6.45 -6.94 3.88
N ASN A 154 5.25 -6.39 3.69
CA ASN A 154 4.04 -7.16 3.45
C ASN A 154 3.10 -6.50 2.42
N MET A 155 3.64 -5.88 1.37
CA MET A 155 2.82 -5.21 0.33
C MET A 155 1.78 -6.14 -0.29
N ASP A 156 2.17 -7.38 -0.67
CA ASP A 156 1.22 -8.38 -1.18
C ASP A 156 0.10 -8.66 -0.18
N LYS A 157 0.46 -8.87 1.10
CA LYS A 157 -0.49 -9.16 2.16
C LYS A 157 -1.44 -7.99 2.43
N THR A 158 -0.92 -6.76 2.39
CA THR A 158 -1.72 -5.53 2.55
C THR A 158 -2.68 -5.38 1.38
N ALA A 159 -2.20 -5.54 0.15
CA ALA A 159 -3.02 -5.49 -1.05
C ALA A 159 -4.14 -6.55 -1.03
N ILE A 160 -3.80 -7.82 -0.78
CA ILE A 160 -4.76 -8.93 -0.71
C ILE A 160 -5.81 -8.69 0.37
N GLY A 161 -5.40 -8.21 1.56
CA GLY A 161 -6.32 -7.95 2.66
C GLY A 161 -7.27 -6.79 2.38
N ILE A 162 -6.78 -5.72 1.71
CA ILE A 162 -7.64 -4.62 1.24
C ILE A 162 -8.66 -5.16 0.21
N LEU A 163 -8.20 -5.93 -0.78
CA LEU A 163 -9.08 -6.50 -1.81
C LEU A 163 -10.13 -7.44 -1.20
N ALA A 164 -9.74 -8.27 -0.24
CA ALA A 164 -10.63 -9.17 0.46
C ALA A 164 -11.76 -8.43 1.22
N ALA A 165 -11.48 -7.23 1.75
CA ALA A 165 -12.50 -6.39 2.38
C ALA A 165 -13.61 -5.97 1.40
N PHE A 166 -13.31 -5.93 0.09
CA PHE A 166 -14.28 -5.68 -0.98
C PHE A 166 -14.82 -6.98 -1.62
N GLY A 167 -14.49 -8.14 -1.09
CA GLY A 167 -14.89 -9.42 -1.66
C GLY A 167 -14.19 -9.76 -2.98
N ILE A 168 -13.06 -9.10 -3.30
CA ILE A 168 -12.26 -9.37 -4.50
C ILE A 168 -11.23 -10.45 -4.16
N PRO A 169 -11.29 -11.62 -4.82
CA PRO A 169 -10.33 -12.70 -4.59
C PRO A 169 -8.95 -12.35 -5.14
N ASP A 170 -7.91 -12.93 -4.55
CA ASP A 170 -6.57 -12.92 -5.14
C ASP A 170 -6.58 -13.78 -6.42
N THR A 171 -6.28 -13.12 -7.54
CA THR A 171 -6.22 -13.74 -8.86
C THR A 171 -4.79 -13.95 -9.36
N TYR A 172 -3.79 -13.49 -8.57
CA TYR A 172 -2.40 -13.64 -8.95
C TYR A 172 -1.91 -15.06 -8.66
N LEU A 173 -1.60 -15.78 -9.73
CA LEU A 173 -0.91 -17.07 -9.65
C LEU A 173 0.59 -16.76 -9.62
N GLU A 174 1.25 -16.96 -8.47
CA GLU A 174 2.72 -16.94 -8.45
C GLU A 174 3.25 -17.88 -9.54
N PRO A 175 4.23 -17.44 -10.38
CA PRO A 175 4.91 -18.36 -11.26
C PRO A 175 5.48 -19.49 -10.42
N ALA A 176 5.21 -20.73 -10.82
CA ALA A 176 5.64 -21.93 -10.10
C ALA A 176 7.14 -21.78 -9.78
N LYS A 177 7.50 -21.67 -8.52
CA LYS A 177 8.88 -21.82 -8.09
C LYS A 177 9.25 -23.26 -8.44
N GLU A 178 10.22 -23.43 -9.34
CA GLU A 178 10.91 -24.74 -9.45
C GLU A 178 11.49 -25.03 -8.07
N GLU A 179 10.87 -25.98 -7.35
CA GLU A 179 11.41 -26.46 -6.07
C GLU A 179 12.78 -27.10 -6.35
N PRO A 180 13.88 -26.59 -5.77
CA PRO A 180 15.08 -27.40 -5.69
C PRO A 180 14.79 -28.60 -4.80
N ALA A 181 15.08 -29.79 -5.29
CA ALA A 181 14.88 -31.06 -4.61
C ALA A 181 15.28 -30.98 -3.13
N GLN A 182 14.35 -31.38 -2.25
CA GLN A 182 14.50 -31.38 -0.80
C GLN A 182 15.74 -32.18 -0.36
N ALA A 183 16.68 -31.50 0.29
CA ALA A 183 17.61 -32.14 1.20
C ALA A 183 17.01 -32.11 2.62
N PRO A 184 17.30 -33.11 3.49
CA PRO A 184 16.64 -33.26 4.78
C PRO A 184 16.91 -32.09 5.73
N ALA A 185 15.89 -31.68 6.47
CA ALA A 185 15.95 -30.61 7.45
C ALA A 185 16.90 -30.93 8.61
N GLU A 186 17.93 -30.12 8.78
CA GLU A 186 18.62 -29.92 10.06
C GLU A 186 18.08 -28.66 10.73
N GLU A 187 17.61 -28.79 11.97
CA GLU A 187 17.21 -27.67 12.83
C GLU A 187 18.43 -26.78 13.12
N VAL A 188 18.43 -25.55 12.63
CA VAL A 188 19.44 -24.52 12.93
C VAL A 188 18.77 -23.45 13.78
N PRO A 189 19.40 -22.96 14.89
CA PRO A 189 18.83 -21.94 15.77
C PRO A 189 18.61 -20.62 15.02
N GLU A 190 17.47 -19.98 15.30
CA GLU A 190 17.03 -18.70 14.68
C GLU A 190 18.12 -17.63 14.77
N LYS A 191 18.73 -17.32 13.61
CA LYS A 191 19.44 -16.07 13.39
C LYS A 191 18.40 -14.93 13.30
N PRO A 192 18.74 -13.69 13.73
CA PRO A 192 17.86 -12.55 13.56
C PRO A 192 17.37 -12.49 12.09
N SER A 193 16.05 -12.41 11.90
CA SER A 193 15.40 -12.54 10.59
C SER A 193 15.98 -11.51 9.63
N LYS A 194 16.57 -11.96 8.51
CA LYS A 194 16.96 -11.08 7.41
C LYS A 194 15.70 -10.30 6.98
N LYS A 195 15.80 -8.98 6.78
CA LYS A 195 14.75 -8.18 6.16
C LYS A 195 14.36 -8.84 4.84
N ARG A 196 13.06 -8.84 4.53
CA ARG A 196 12.58 -9.40 3.26
C ARG A 196 13.19 -8.65 2.08
N ILE A 197 13.33 -9.33 0.95
CA ILE A 197 13.90 -8.77 -0.29
C ILE A 197 13.13 -7.51 -0.75
N ASP A 198 11.82 -7.46 -0.52
CA ASP A 198 10.99 -6.28 -0.83
C ASP A 198 11.48 -5.02 -0.09
N ILE A 199 11.73 -5.12 1.21
CA ILE A 199 12.24 -4.00 2.01
C ILE A 199 13.60 -3.55 1.48
N ILE A 200 14.49 -4.52 1.20
CA ILE A 200 15.82 -4.21 0.68
C ILE A 200 15.76 -3.58 -0.71
N ALA A 201 14.84 -4.02 -1.57
CA ALA A 201 14.65 -3.41 -2.88
C ALA A 201 14.21 -1.94 -2.78
N HIS A 202 13.30 -1.62 -1.86
CA HIS A 202 12.90 -0.23 -1.60
C HIS A 202 14.05 0.60 -0.99
N GLU A 203 14.84 0.03 -0.06
CA GLU A 203 16.03 0.67 0.47
C GLU A 203 17.09 0.93 -0.62
N VAL A 204 17.22 0.03 -1.59
CA VAL A 204 18.08 0.21 -2.78
C VAL A 204 17.56 1.32 -3.69
N ILE A 205 16.26 1.39 -3.94
CA ILE A 205 15.63 2.47 -4.74
C ILE A 205 15.87 3.82 -4.07
N ARG A 206 15.75 3.90 -2.76
CA ARG A 206 16.04 5.09 -1.94
C ARG A 206 17.53 5.50 -1.97
N GLY A 207 18.44 4.59 -2.32
CA GLY A 207 19.88 4.84 -2.42
C GLY A 207 20.71 4.41 -1.20
N ASP A 208 20.13 3.76 -0.20
CA ASP A 208 20.81 3.38 1.05
C ASP A 208 22.01 2.44 0.83
N TYR A 209 21.99 1.68 -0.24
CA TYR A 209 23.07 0.79 -0.64
C TYR A 209 24.02 1.40 -1.68
N GLY A 210 23.85 2.70 -2.03
CA GLY A 210 24.65 3.37 -3.06
C GLY A 210 24.36 2.86 -4.48
N ASN A 211 25.29 3.12 -5.43
CA ASN A 211 25.10 2.79 -6.84
C ASN A 211 26.24 1.92 -7.38
N GLY A 212 25.96 1.17 -8.47
CA GLY A 212 26.93 0.38 -9.20
C GLY A 212 27.66 -0.64 -8.32
N GLU A 213 29.00 -0.62 -8.35
CA GLU A 213 29.82 -1.57 -7.58
C GLU A 213 29.69 -1.39 -6.06
N ALA A 214 29.49 -0.14 -5.58
CA ALA A 214 29.25 0.11 -4.15
C ALA A 214 27.97 -0.57 -3.67
N ARG A 215 26.89 -0.55 -4.47
CA ARG A 215 25.65 -1.26 -4.17
C ARG A 215 25.87 -2.76 -3.99
N LYS A 216 26.61 -3.40 -4.92
CA LYS A 216 26.92 -4.82 -4.84
C LYS A 216 27.66 -5.18 -3.55
N GLN A 217 28.69 -4.39 -3.22
CA GLN A 217 29.48 -4.62 -2.01
C GLN A 217 28.67 -4.41 -0.73
N ASN A 218 27.82 -3.39 -0.68
CA ASN A 218 27.02 -3.08 0.51
C ASN A 218 25.91 -4.12 0.72
N LEU A 219 25.25 -4.58 -0.33
CA LEU A 219 24.28 -5.67 -0.27
C LEU A 219 24.97 -6.98 0.18
N ALA A 220 26.11 -7.32 -0.38
CA ALA A 220 26.86 -8.51 0.01
C ALA A 220 27.31 -8.46 1.49
N LYS A 221 27.78 -7.29 1.98
CA LYS A 221 28.10 -7.08 3.39
C LYS A 221 26.89 -7.26 4.30
N ALA A 222 25.73 -6.83 3.86
CA ALA A 222 24.45 -6.99 4.55
C ALA A 222 23.90 -8.44 4.45
N GLY A 223 24.56 -9.29 3.64
CA GLY A 223 24.21 -10.71 3.48
C GLY A 223 23.09 -10.95 2.47
N TYR A 224 22.88 -10.01 1.52
CA TYR A 224 21.91 -10.14 0.44
C TYR A 224 22.60 -10.43 -0.89
N ASP A 225 21.93 -11.24 -1.72
CA ASP A 225 22.34 -11.48 -3.10
C ASP A 225 21.95 -10.29 -3.98
N TYR A 226 22.94 -9.74 -4.70
CA TYR A 226 22.73 -8.56 -5.53
C TYR A 226 21.72 -8.80 -6.65
N ASP A 227 21.82 -9.94 -7.33
CA ASP A 227 21.00 -10.20 -8.52
C ASP A 227 19.54 -10.38 -8.10
N THR A 228 19.29 -11.05 -7.00
CA THR A 228 17.94 -11.21 -6.40
C THR A 228 17.33 -9.86 -6.03
N VAL A 229 18.10 -9.00 -5.34
CA VAL A 229 17.61 -7.66 -4.95
C VAL A 229 17.41 -6.78 -6.17
N GLN A 230 18.34 -6.80 -7.14
CA GLN A 230 18.25 -5.97 -8.35
C GLN A 230 17.08 -6.40 -9.26
N ALA A 231 16.82 -7.71 -9.36
CA ALA A 231 15.63 -8.21 -10.08
C ALA A 231 14.35 -7.64 -9.45
N ARG A 232 14.27 -7.62 -8.12
CA ARG A 232 13.11 -7.05 -7.43
C ARG A 232 13.00 -5.53 -7.59
N VAL A 233 14.13 -4.81 -7.57
CA VAL A 233 14.19 -3.37 -7.89
C VAL A 233 13.65 -3.10 -9.29
N ASN A 234 14.08 -3.87 -10.28
CA ASN A 234 13.63 -3.72 -11.66
C ASN A 234 12.13 -3.99 -11.80
N GLU A 235 11.62 -5.03 -11.15
CA GLU A 235 10.18 -5.33 -11.12
C GLU A 235 9.37 -4.19 -10.51
N ILE A 236 9.82 -3.60 -9.38
CA ILE A 236 9.18 -2.44 -8.75
C ILE A 236 9.21 -1.20 -9.65
N LEU A 237 10.28 -1.00 -10.42
CA LEU A 237 10.44 0.14 -11.33
C LEU A 237 9.85 -0.10 -12.73
N GLY A 238 9.28 -1.30 -13.00
CA GLY A 238 8.64 -1.62 -14.26
C GLY A 238 9.59 -1.90 -15.44
N TYR A 239 10.82 -2.41 -15.17
CA TYR A 239 11.82 -2.79 -16.17
C TYR A 239 11.83 -4.29 -16.45
#